data_51eaaa7b8c36a0fed9e9c1531d11d7d2
#
_entry.id   51eaaa7b8c36a0fed9e9c1531d11d7d2
#
_cell.length_a   1.000
_cell.length_b   1.000
_cell.length_c   1.000
_cell.angle_alpha   90.00
_cell.angle_beta   90.00
_cell.angle_gamma   90.00
#
_symmetry.space_group_name_H-M   'P 1'
#
loop_
_entity.id
_entity.type
_entity.pdbx_description
1 polymer ?
#
loop_
_entity_poly.entity_id
_entity_poly.type
_entity_poly.pdbx_seq_one_letter_code
_entity_poly.pdbx_strand_id
1 'polypeptide(L)'
;MEKLLITATLANSWMFPDERNWATTPDELADDAAECSDAGAAIVHVHLPRGNESKVVDLIRGRCNAIIQAGMSSDAIESRIGDFEARPDMMSVILNHHAEHFTQVDMDRLHTLEELERYCVLGKKYGIKPEWEVWHTGSLWNLRYLIGKGLLEGPHVLTLFFDWPGGIWSPATADEYLHRVKYIPENCVHTISVMSERQTLIATLAIAMGGNVRAGTEDFPFLIPGVKARNNAEIVQRIVRLAKEMGREVATAEEARRMLNVK
;
A
#
# COMPACT_ATOMS: atom_id res chain seq x y z
N MET A 1 6.92 -0.63 -21.63
CA MET A 1 6.81 -0.33 -20.17
C MET A 1 5.98 -1.44 -19.57
N GLU A 2 6.33 -1.89 -18.37
CA GLU A 2 5.51 -2.90 -17.66
C GLU A 2 4.12 -2.35 -17.36
N LYS A 3 3.14 -3.27 -17.23
CA LYS A 3 1.77 -2.89 -16.88
C LYS A 3 1.72 -2.20 -15.51
N LEU A 4 0.75 -1.31 -15.34
CA LEU A 4 0.55 -0.59 -14.08
C LEU A 4 -0.12 -1.50 -13.05
N LEU A 5 0.47 -1.61 -11.88
CA LEU A 5 -0.19 -2.16 -10.70
C LEU A 5 -0.95 -1.04 -9.98
N ILE A 6 -2.21 -1.29 -9.66
CA ILE A 6 -3.03 -0.40 -8.85
C ILE A 6 -3.34 -1.10 -7.53
N THR A 7 -2.99 -0.45 -6.41
CA THR A 7 -3.38 -0.85 -5.07
C THR A 7 -4.53 0.04 -4.60
N ALA A 8 -5.69 -0.54 -4.32
CA ALA A 8 -6.81 0.17 -3.70
C ALA A 8 -6.70 0.11 -2.18
N THR A 9 -6.82 1.24 -1.48
CA THR A 9 -6.84 1.28 -0.01
C THR A 9 -8.25 1.39 0.51
N LEU A 10 -8.67 0.40 1.31
CA LEU A 10 -10.04 0.26 1.80
C LEU A 10 -10.23 0.80 3.22
N ALA A 11 -9.15 1.30 3.84
CA ALA A 11 -9.18 1.81 5.19
C ALA A 11 -9.75 3.24 5.26
N ASN A 12 -10.06 3.65 6.49
CA ASN A 12 -10.53 4.97 6.78
C ASN A 12 -9.45 6.03 6.53
N SER A 13 -9.85 7.21 6.09
CA SER A 13 -8.96 8.35 6.03
C SER A 13 -8.57 8.85 7.42
N TRP A 14 -7.27 8.93 7.68
CA TRP A 14 -6.72 9.50 8.92
C TRP A 14 -6.77 11.01 8.94
N MET A 15 -6.65 11.67 7.77
CA MET A 15 -6.70 13.13 7.64
C MET A 15 -8.12 13.69 7.50
N PHE A 16 -9.07 12.85 7.07
CA PHE A 16 -10.44 13.28 6.77
C PHE A 16 -11.45 12.37 7.48
N PRO A 17 -11.42 12.29 8.82
CA PRO A 17 -12.21 11.33 9.59
C PRO A 17 -13.72 11.52 9.46
N ASP A 18 -14.17 12.74 9.14
CA ASP A 18 -15.59 13.06 8.95
C ASP A 18 -16.10 12.71 7.55
N GLU A 19 -15.19 12.43 6.63
CA GLU A 19 -15.49 12.05 5.26
C GLU A 19 -15.82 10.56 5.13
N ARG A 20 -16.79 10.10 5.91
CA ARG A 20 -17.15 8.68 6.03
C ARG A 20 -18.01 8.19 4.89
N ASN A 21 -17.45 7.35 4.02
CA ASN A 21 -18.16 6.46 3.09
C ASN A 21 -17.28 5.22 2.85
N TRP A 22 -16.91 4.52 3.91
CA TRP A 22 -16.06 3.36 3.84
C TRP A 22 -16.62 2.18 4.61
N ALA A 23 -16.19 1.02 4.20
CA ALA A 23 -16.53 -0.26 4.79
C ALA A 23 -16.04 -0.33 6.26
N THR A 24 -16.89 -0.85 7.12
CA THR A 24 -16.61 -1.04 8.54
C THR A 24 -16.80 -2.48 9.01
N THR A 25 -17.61 -3.26 8.31
CA THR A 25 -17.85 -4.67 8.61
C THR A 25 -17.05 -5.59 7.67
N PRO A 26 -16.78 -6.85 8.07
CA PRO A 26 -16.13 -7.82 7.20
C PRO A 26 -16.78 -7.98 5.82
N ASP A 27 -18.11 -7.97 5.75
CA ASP A 27 -18.85 -8.11 4.51
C ASP A 27 -18.72 -6.87 3.62
N GLU A 28 -18.85 -5.66 4.20
CA GLU A 28 -18.64 -4.40 3.47
C GLU A 28 -17.20 -4.27 2.94
N LEU A 29 -16.19 -4.68 3.73
CA LEU A 29 -14.79 -4.68 3.28
C LEU A 29 -14.60 -5.61 2.07
N ALA A 30 -15.25 -6.77 2.08
CA ALA A 30 -15.15 -7.70 0.98
C ALA A 30 -15.92 -7.24 -0.27
N ASP A 31 -17.04 -6.53 -0.11
CA ASP A 31 -17.78 -5.91 -1.22
C ASP A 31 -16.95 -4.78 -1.84
N ASP A 32 -16.38 -3.88 -1.03
CA ASP A 32 -15.52 -2.79 -1.49
C ASP A 32 -14.26 -3.33 -2.21
N ALA A 33 -13.66 -4.42 -1.70
CA ALA A 33 -12.55 -5.10 -2.35
C ALA A 33 -12.94 -5.62 -3.75
N ALA A 34 -14.12 -6.24 -3.88
CA ALA A 34 -14.63 -6.74 -5.16
C ALA A 34 -14.90 -5.59 -6.14
N GLU A 35 -15.57 -4.51 -5.69
CA GLU A 35 -15.81 -3.32 -6.52
C GLU A 35 -14.50 -2.69 -7.01
N CYS A 36 -13.48 -2.60 -6.14
CA CYS A 36 -12.16 -2.09 -6.52
C CYS A 36 -11.44 -3.00 -7.51
N SER A 37 -11.55 -4.32 -7.33
CA SER A 37 -10.98 -5.31 -8.26
C SER A 37 -11.62 -5.20 -9.63
N ASP A 38 -12.95 -5.11 -9.71
CA ASP A 38 -13.69 -4.92 -10.96
C ASP A 38 -13.35 -3.59 -11.63
N ALA A 39 -13.04 -2.55 -10.84
CA ALA A 39 -12.60 -1.25 -11.33
C ALA A 39 -11.16 -1.26 -11.89
N GLY A 40 -10.36 -2.31 -11.63
CA GLY A 40 -9.00 -2.48 -12.14
C GLY A 40 -7.90 -2.50 -11.08
N ALA A 41 -8.22 -2.56 -9.79
CA ALA A 41 -7.21 -2.77 -8.75
C ALA A 41 -6.73 -4.22 -8.76
N ALA A 42 -5.41 -4.42 -8.88
CA ALA A 42 -4.81 -5.75 -8.77
C ALA A 42 -4.53 -6.15 -7.31
N ILE A 43 -4.41 -5.16 -6.42
CA ILE A 43 -4.11 -5.31 -5.01
C ILE A 43 -5.15 -4.52 -4.20
N VAL A 44 -5.61 -5.09 -3.09
CA VAL A 44 -6.45 -4.40 -2.11
C VAL A 44 -5.71 -4.35 -0.77
N HIS A 45 -5.49 -3.13 -0.28
CA HIS A 45 -4.90 -2.87 1.02
C HIS A 45 -6.03 -2.71 2.04
N VAL A 46 -6.03 -3.54 3.08
CA VAL A 46 -7.11 -3.61 4.06
C VAL A 46 -6.55 -3.69 5.48
N HIS A 47 -7.13 -2.92 6.40
CA HIS A 47 -6.89 -3.08 7.82
C HIS A 47 -7.79 -4.19 8.35
N LEU A 48 -7.20 -5.32 8.74
CA LEU A 48 -7.95 -6.48 9.21
C LEU A 48 -8.49 -6.22 10.63
N PRO A 49 -9.82 -6.24 10.84
CA PRO A 49 -10.41 -5.99 12.17
C PRO A 49 -10.03 -7.11 13.13
N ARG A 50 -9.55 -6.75 14.32
CA ARG A 50 -9.09 -7.68 15.34
C ARG A 50 -10.17 -8.71 15.70
N GLY A 51 -9.79 -9.98 15.67
CA GLY A 51 -10.68 -11.13 15.89
C GLY A 51 -11.57 -11.51 14.70
N ASN A 52 -11.42 -10.81 13.57
CA ASN A 52 -12.10 -11.13 12.30
C ASN A 52 -11.13 -11.22 11.11
N GLU A 53 -9.82 -11.28 11.35
CA GLU A 53 -8.79 -11.22 10.34
C GLU A 53 -8.99 -12.31 9.26
N SER A 54 -9.08 -13.57 9.68
CA SER A 54 -9.33 -14.71 8.78
C SER A 54 -10.65 -14.60 8.04
N LYS A 55 -11.72 -14.14 8.75
CA LYS A 55 -13.03 -13.97 8.14
C LYS A 55 -13.00 -12.97 6.99
N VAL A 56 -12.32 -11.82 7.17
CA VAL A 56 -12.19 -10.80 6.10
C VAL A 56 -11.41 -11.35 4.91
N VAL A 57 -10.27 -12.01 5.16
CA VAL A 57 -9.46 -12.61 4.10
C VAL A 57 -10.25 -13.64 3.30
N ASP A 58 -11.00 -14.53 3.97
CA ASP A 58 -11.82 -15.55 3.33
C ASP A 58 -12.97 -14.94 2.52
N LEU A 59 -13.63 -13.91 3.03
CA LEU A 59 -14.71 -13.21 2.33
C LEU A 59 -14.19 -12.50 1.07
N ILE A 60 -13.06 -11.81 1.15
CA ILE A 60 -12.45 -11.16 -0.03
C ILE A 60 -12.10 -12.21 -1.08
N ARG A 61 -11.42 -13.30 -0.70
CA ARG A 61 -11.09 -14.40 -1.62
C ARG A 61 -12.31 -15.07 -2.26
N GLY A 62 -13.43 -15.08 -1.56
CA GLY A 62 -14.70 -15.60 -2.08
C GLY A 62 -15.37 -14.67 -3.11
N ARG A 63 -15.00 -13.38 -3.15
CA ARG A 63 -15.64 -12.36 -3.99
C ARG A 63 -14.78 -11.86 -5.14
N CYS A 64 -13.45 -11.84 -4.99
CA CYS A 64 -12.54 -11.39 -6.05
C CYS A 64 -11.19 -12.10 -6.00
N ASN A 65 -10.38 -11.91 -7.06
CA ASN A 65 -9.03 -12.49 -7.18
C ASN A 65 -7.91 -11.48 -6.83
N ALA A 66 -8.23 -10.29 -6.32
CA ALA A 66 -7.24 -9.31 -5.95
C ALA A 66 -6.22 -9.88 -4.94
N ILE A 67 -4.99 -9.42 -5.02
CA ILE A 67 -3.96 -9.67 -4.00
C ILE A 67 -4.38 -8.95 -2.73
N ILE A 68 -4.46 -9.66 -1.60
CA ILE A 68 -4.83 -9.10 -0.31
C ILE A 68 -3.57 -8.66 0.42
N GLN A 69 -3.46 -7.36 0.72
CA GLN A 69 -2.38 -6.78 1.49
C GLN A 69 -2.91 -6.31 2.86
N ALA A 70 -2.46 -6.93 3.94
CA ALA A 70 -2.81 -6.52 5.30
C ALA A 70 -2.06 -5.23 5.69
N GLY A 71 -2.81 -4.24 6.19
CA GLY A 71 -2.34 -2.95 6.67
C GLY A 71 -1.94 -2.92 8.15
N MET A 72 -2.08 -1.73 8.79
CA MET A 72 -1.68 -1.45 10.19
C MET A 72 -0.19 -1.68 10.46
N SER A 73 0.64 -1.17 9.58
CA SER A 73 2.10 -1.29 9.65
C SER A 73 2.74 -0.60 10.87
N SER A 74 2.04 0.35 11.49
CA SER A 74 2.43 1.01 12.74
C SER A 74 2.28 0.15 13.99
N ASP A 75 1.52 -0.96 13.93
CA ASP A 75 1.34 -1.86 15.05
C ASP A 75 2.61 -2.67 15.37
N ALA A 76 2.77 -3.04 16.64
CA ALA A 76 3.80 -3.99 17.04
C ALA A 76 3.60 -5.35 16.37
N ILE A 77 4.67 -6.03 16.01
CA ILE A 77 4.61 -7.34 15.35
C ILE A 77 3.80 -8.36 16.18
N GLU A 78 3.86 -8.26 17.51
CA GLU A 78 3.09 -9.10 18.44
C GLU A 78 1.58 -8.91 18.25
N SER A 79 1.14 -7.69 18.00
CA SER A 79 -0.28 -7.38 17.77
C SER A 79 -0.74 -7.87 16.40
N ARG A 80 0.17 -8.16 15.47
CA ARG A 80 -0.11 -8.57 14.09
C ARG A 80 -0.06 -10.09 13.88
N ILE A 81 0.07 -10.88 14.93
CA ILE A 81 0.09 -12.35 14.80
C ILE A 81 -1.20 -12.88 14.16
N GLY A 82 -2.37 -12.32 14.50
CA GLY A 82 -3.64 -12.65 13.85
C GLY A 82 -3.63 -12.39 12.33
N ASP A 83 -2.99 -11.29 11.91
CA ASP A 83 -2.82 -11.00 10.47
C ASP A 83 -1.99 -12.09 9.78
N PHE A 84 -0.88 -12.54 10.40
CA PHE A 84 -0.07 -13.64 9.86
C PHE A 84 -0.86 -14.96 9.79
N GLU A 85 -1.65 -15.27 10.81
CA GLU A 85 -2.48 -16.49 10.88
C GLU A 85 -3.61 -16.47 9.84
N ALA A 86 -4.16 -15.31 9.51
CA ALA A 86 -5.14 -15.11 8.46
C ALA A 86 -4.56 -15.32 7.05
N ARG A 87 -3.23 -15.29 6.90
CA ARG A 87 -2.50 -15.54 5.65
C ARG A 87 -2.98 -14.68 4.47
N PRO A 88 -2.97 -13.34 4.58
CA PRO A 88 -3.10 -12.50 3.41
C PRO A 88 -1.94 -12.80 2.44
N ASP A 89 -2.04 -12.35 1.21
CA ASP A 89 -0.98 -12.57 0.21
C ASP A 89 0.26 -11.70 0.49
N MET A 90 0.02 -10.51 0.99
CA MET A 90 1.04 -9.50 1.32
C MET A 90 0.74 -8.83 2.67
N MET A 91 1.76 -8.19 3.23
CA MET A 91 1.65 -7.40 4.46
C MET A 91 2.54 -6.17 4.37
N SER A 92 2.00 -5.00 4.68
CA SER A 92 2.78 -3.77 4.76
C SER A 92 3.63 -3.74 6.03
N VAL A 93 4.86 -3.25 5.91
CA VAL A 93 5.85 -3.14 7.00
C VAL A 93 6.63 -1.85 6.87
N ILE A 94 6.60 -1.01 7.90
CA ILE A 94 7.37 0.24 7.92
C ILE A 94 8.87 -0.07 8.08
N LEU A 95 9.67 0.51 7.21
CA LEU A 95 11.13 0.35 7.21
C LEU A 95 11.82 1.32 8.17
N ASN A 96 11.67 1.20 9.46
CA ASN A 96 12.35 1.95 10.51
C ASN A 96 11.42 2.87 11.31
N HIS A 97 11.59 4.19 11.22
CA HIS A 97 10.87 5.16 12.02
C HIS A 97 9.60 5.62 11.32
N HIS A 98 8.53 5.71 12.10
CA HIS A 98 7.22 6.18 11.71
C HIS A 98 6.75 7.20 12.75
N ALA A 99 6.66 8.46 12.35
CA ALA A 99 6.17 9.55 13.18
C ALA A 99 5.12 10.33 12.41
N GLU A 100 3.86 10.12 12.74
CA GLU A 100 2.71 10.77 12.10
C GLU A 100 1.95 11.63 13.08
N HIS A 101 1.50 12.78 12.60
CA HIS A 101 0.70 13.73 13.34
C HIS A 101 -0.67 13.89 12.68
N PHE A 102 -1.64 13.11 13.13
CA PHE A 102 -3.02 13.19 12.67
C PHE A 102 -3.90 14.01 13.61
N THR A 103 -5.06 14.42 13.13
CA THR A 103 -6.02 15.17 13.94
C THR A 103 -6.56 14.37 15.14
N GLN A 104 -6.54 13.04 15.07
CA GLN A 104 -7.08 12.15 16.10
C GLN A 104 -6.02 11.53 16.99
N VAL A 105 -4.80 11.34 16.48
CA VAL A 105 -3.75 10.61 17.18
C VAL A 105 -2.37 10.99 16.64
N ASP A 106 -1.41 11.10 17.56
CA ASP A 106 0.00 11.12 17.22
C ASP A 106 0.56 9.69 17.31
N MET A 107 1.32 9.32 16.30
CA MET A 107 2.01 8.03 16.25
C MET A 107 3.51 8.28 16.16
N ASP A 108 4.27 7.66 17.06
CA ASP A 108 5.73 7.63 17.05
C ASP A 108 6.19 6.21 17.36
N ARG A 109 6.76 5.55 16.37
CA ARG A 109 7.19 4.17 16.50
C ARG A 109 8.49 3.91 15.74
N LEU A 110 9.38 3.20 16.40
CA LEU A 110 10.59 2.67 15.81
C LEU A 110 10.44 1.15 15.58
N HIS A 111 10.55 0.72 14.32
CA HIS A 111 10.76 -0.68 13.95
C HIS A 111 12.26 -0.96 13.94
N THR A 112 12.72 -1.73 14.92
CA THR A 112 14.15 -2.08 15.02
C THR A 112 14.55 -3.06 13.91
N LEU A 113 15.87 -3.16 13.62
CA LEU A 113 16.36 -4.15 12.66
C LEU A 113 15.98 -5.57 13.06
N GLU A 114 15.99 -5.90 14.35
CA GLU A 114 15.56 -7.21 14.85
C GLU A 114 14.07 -7.47 14.54
N GLU A 115 13.20 -6.48 14.72
CA GLU A 115 11.78 -6.59 14.38
C GLU A 115 11.60 -6.76 12.87
N LEU A 116 12.33 -6.01 12.04
CA LEU A 116 12.30 -6.16 10.58
C LEU A 116 12.76 -7.56 10.12
N GLU A 117 13.81 -8.11 10.74
CA GLU A 117 14.25 -9.49 10.48
C GLU A 117 13.17 -10.51 10.87
N ARG A 118 12.46 -10.29 12.00
CA ARG A 118 11.33 -11.13 12.41
C ARG A 118 10.19 -11.08 11.40
N TYR A 119 9.86 -9.93 10.81
CA TYR A 119 8.90 -9.82 9.71
C TYR A 119 9.31 -10.67 8.51
N CYS A 120 10.60 -10.70 8.14
CA CYS A 120 11.09 -11.56 7.07
C CYS A 120 10.88 -13.05 7.40
N VAL A 121 11.21 -13.46 8.63
CA VAL A 121 11.07 -14.85 9.08
C VAL A 121 9.60 -15.28 9.12
N LEU A 122 8.72 -14.45 9.69
CA LEU A 122 7.29 -14.76 9.76
C LEU A 122 6.64 -14.71 8.37
N GLY A 123 6.98 -13.75 7.53
CA GLY A 123 6.51 -13.69 6.15
C GLY A 123 6.83 -14.98 5.39
N LYS A 124 8.07 -15.46 5.49
CA LYS A 124 8.48 -16.73 4.89
C LYS A 124 7.73 -17.94 5.49
N LYS A 125 7.55 -17.97 6.82
CA LYS A 125 6.83 -19.05 7.53
C LYS A 125 5.38 -19.16 7.07
N TYR A 126 4.68 -18.03 6.90
CA TYR A 126 3.27 -18.00 6.56
C TYR A 126 3.00 -17.87 5.05
N GLY A 127 4.04 -17.71 4.22
CA GLY A 127 3.95 -17.51 2.78
C GLY A 127 3.42 -16.14 2.40
N ILE A 128 3.67 -15.13 3.23
CA ILE A 128 3.23 -13.74 3.07
C ILE A 128 4.39 -12.91 2.56
N LYS A 129 4.19 -12.17 1.47
CA LYS A 129 5.21 -11.27 0.92
C LYS A 129 5.16 -9.92 1.63
N PRO A 130 6.27 -9.44 2.24
CA PRO A 130 6.30 -8.10 2.81
C PRO A 130 6.27 -7.05 1.69
N GLU A 131 5.50 -6.00 1.91
CA GLU A 131 5.58 -4.74 1.20
C GLU A 131 6.19 -3.71 2.15
N TRP A 132 7.26 -3.05 1.70
CA TRP A 132 8.10 -2.19 2.52
C TRP A 132 7.68 -0.74 2.39
N GLU A 133 7.20 -0.15 3.47
CA GLU A 133 6.83 1.26 3.50
C GLU A 133 8.06 2.14 3.67
N VAL A 134 8.29 2.98 2.69
CA VAL A 134 9.41 3.92 2.61
C VAL A 134 8.91 5.33 2.85
N TRP A 135 9.05 5.81 4.06
CA TRP A 135 8.59 7.13 4.47
C TRP A 135 9.61 8.23 4.18
N HIS A 136 10.89 7.90 4.23
CA HIS A 136 12.01 8.79 3.90
C HIS A 136 13.16 8.01 3.27
N THR A 137 14.03 8.70 2.54
CA THR A 137 15.14 8.05 1.81
C THR A 137 16.05 7.21 2.70
N GLY A 138 16.27 7.64 3.95
CA GLY A 138 17.13 6.91 4.90
C GLY A 138 16.65 5.50 5.22
N SER A 139 15.34 5.25 5.19
CA SER A 139 14.78 3.92 5.45
C SER A 139 15.16 2.87 4.38
N LEU A 140 15.53 3.29 3.17
CA LEU A 140 16.03 2.39 2.13
C LEU A 140 17.34 1.68 2.52
N TRP A 141 18.09 2.22 3.49
CA TRP A 141 19.24 1.53 4.03
C TRP A 141 18.83 0.20 4.71
N ASN A 142 17.72 0.18 5.44
CA ASN A 142 17.22 -1.02 6.10
C ASN A 142 16.81 -2.08 5.07
N LEU A 143 16.18 -1.69 3.96
CA LEU A 143 15.87 -2.62 2.88
C LEU A 143 17.14 -3.24 2.30
N ARG A 144 18.18 -2.43 2.02
CA ARG A 144 19.49 -2.92 1.55
C ARG A 144 20.14 -3.88 2.54
N TYR A 145 20.02 -3.60 3.83
CA TYR A 145 20.52 -4.47 4.89
C TYR A 145 19.82 -5.83 4.87
N LEU A 146 18.49 -5.88 4.79
CA LEU A 146 17.72 -7.12 4.75
C LEU A 146 18.00 -7.94 3.49
N ILE A 147 18.13 -7.27 2.33
CA ILE A 147 18.54 -7.90 1.06
C ILE A 147 19.95 -8.48 1.19
N GLY A 148 20.91 -7.70 1.70
CA GLY A 148 22.31 -8.11 1.88
C GLY A 148 22.47 -9.29 2.83
N LYS A 149 21.56 -9.46 3.80
CA LYS A 149 21.48 -10.64 4.67
C LYS A 149 20.86 -11.88 4.01
N GLY A 150 20.33 -11.77 2.79
CA GLY A 150 19.64 -12.89 2.13
C GLY A 150 18.30 -13.28 2.77
N LEU A 151 17.66 -12.35 3.50
CA LEU A 151 16.40 -12.60 4.19
C LEU A 151 15.17 -12.47 3.27
N LEU A 152 15.35 -11.84 2.11
CA LEU A 152 14.27 -11.49 1.18
C LEU A 152 14.46 -12.14 -0.18
N GLU A 153 13.37 -12.59 -0.77
CA GLU A 153 13.31 -13.08 -2.15
C GLU A 153 12.64 -12.00 -3.03
N GLY A 154 13.32 -11.63 -4.11
CA GLY A 154 12.81 -10.60 -5.04
C GLY A 154 11.66 -11.09 -5.94
N PRO A 155 11.03 -10.19 -6.68
CA PRO A 155 11.23 -8.75 -6.59
C PRO A 155 10.79 -8.18 -5.24
N HIS A 156 11.49 -7.13 -4.75
CA HIS A 156 11.13 -6.49 -3.48
C HIS A 156 10.07 -5.43 -3.75
N VAL A 157 8.96 -5.49 -3.01
CA VAL A 157 7.84 -4.56 -3.18
C VAL A 157 7.94 -3.45 -2.15
N LEU A 158 7.82 -2.21 -2.59
CA LEU A 158 7.88 -1.05 -1.71
C LEU A 158 6.89 0.05 -2.11
N THR A 159 6.43 0.81 -1.13
CA THR A 159 5.60 2.01 -1.34
C THR A 159 6.32 3.24 -0.82
N LEU A 160 6.44 4.27 -1.66
CA LEU A 160 6.97 5.58 -1.32
C LEU A 160 5.82 6.47 -0.83
N PHE A 161 5.89 6.93 0.40
CA PHE A 161 4.87 7.79 1.02
C PHE A 161 5.22 9.26 0.85
N PHE A 162 4.20 10.10 0.53
CA PHE A 162 4.33 11.54 0.31
C PHE A 162 3.19 12.31 0.97
N ASP A 163 3.50 13.49 1.50
CA ASP A 163 2.57 14.42 2.16
C ASP A 163 1.80 13.82 3.36
N TRP A 164 2.27 12.73 3.92
CA TRP A 164 1.78 12.24 5.20
C TRP A 164 2.35 13.12 6.31
N PRO A 165 1.52 13.68 7.20
CA PRO A 165 1.97 14.63 8.21
C PRO A 165 2.78 13.96 9.29
N GLY A 166 3.79 14.64 9.81
CA GLY A 166 4.62 14.16 10.92
C GLY A 166 6.11 14.37 10.71
N GLY A 167 6.92 13.84 11.63
CA GLY A 167 8.37 14.04 11.64
C GLY A 167 9.13 13.38 10.50
N ILE A 168 8.48 12.52 9.74
CA ILE A 168 9.02 11.81 8.57
C ILE A 168 8.42 12.31 7.25
N TRP A 169 7.78 13.48 7.27
CA TRP A 169 7.14 14.06 6.10
C TRP A 169 8.09 14.18 4.91
N SER A 170 7.61 13.75 3.73
CA SER A 170 8.25 13.93 2.45
C SER A 170 7.29 14.66 1.52
N PRO A 171 7.68 15.80 0.90
CA PRO A 171 6.77 16.58 0.08
C PRO A 171 6.39 15.85 -1.21
N ALA A 172 5.12 15.93 -1.61
CA ALA A 172 4.64 15.38 -2.88
C ALA A 172 5.05 16.28 -4.06
N THR A 173 6.34 16.31 -4.38
CA THR A 173 6.93 17.06 -5.50
C THR A 173 7.62 16.14 -6.49
N ALA A 174 7.76 16.61 -7.74
CA ALA A 174 8.49 15.88 -8.78
C ALA A 174 9.94 15.60 -8.38
N ASP A 175 10.61 16.59 -7.80
CA ASP A 175 12.01 16.49 -7.36
C ASP A 175 12.18 15.45 -6.26
N GLU A 176 11.28 15.41 -5.27
CA GLU A 176 11.33 14.42 -4.19
C GLU A 176 11.06 13.01 -4.73
N TYR A 177 10.07 12.83 -5.61
CA TYR A 177 9.81 11.54 -6.24
C TYR A 177 11.04 11.05 -7.02
N LEU A 178 11.59 11.88 -7.90
CA LEU A 178 12.76 11.52 -8.70
C LEU A 178 14.01 11.29 -7.83
N HIS A 179 14.18 12.08 -6.77
CA HIS A 179 15.24 11.88 -5.80
C HIS A 179 15.15 10.49 -5.15
N ARG A 180 13.99 10.11 -4.65
CA ARG A 180 13.81 8.83 -3.94
C ARG A 180 13.96 7.63 -4.86
N VAL A 181 13.44 7.70 -6.09
CA VAL A 181 13.56 6.62 -7.09
C VAL A 181 15.03 6.27 -7.38
N LYS A 182 15.95 7.23 -7.37
CA LYS A 182 17.40 7.00 -7.59
C LYS A 182 18.03 6.07 -6.54
N TYR A 183 17.46 6.00 -5.34
CA TYR A 183 18.03 5.23 -4.24
C TYR A 183 17.33 3.89 -4.01
N ILE A 184 16.31 3.57 -4.80
CA ILE A 184 15.65 2.26 -4.76
C ILE A 184 16.68 1.19 -5.15
N PRO A 185 16.82 0.09 -4.38
CA PRO A 185 17.66 -1.04 -4.77
C PRO A 185 17.21 -1.68 -6.09
N GLU A 186 18.12 -2.42 -6.71
CA GLU A 186 17.78 -3.24 -7.87
C GLU A 186 16.75 -4.32 -7.52
N ASN A 187 16.04 -4.83 -8.54
CA ASN A 187 15.00 -5.85 -8.40
C ASN A 187 13.87 -5.44 -7.43
N CYS A 188 13.49 -4.15 -7.47
CA CYS A 188 12.39 -3.60 -6.69
C CYS A 188 11.26 -3.14 -7.59
N VAL A 189 10.03 -3.38 -7.13
CA VAL A 189 8.80 -2.83 -7.71
C VAL A 189 8.28 -1.77 -6.74
N HIS A 190 8.22 -0.51 -7.21
CA HIS A 190 7.78 0.59 -6.34
C HIS A 190 6.39 1.09 -6.70
N THR A 191 5.66 1.44 -5.65
CA THR A 191 4.35 2.08 -5.66
C THR A 191 4.47 3.45 -5.00
N ILE A 192 3.57 4.38 -5.28
CA ILE A 192 3.46 5.65 -4.56
C ILE A 192 2.16 5.70 -3.76
N SER A 193 2.20 6.35 -2.60
CA SER A 193 1.05 6.75 -1.78
C SER A 193 1.15 8.24 -1.47
N VAL A 194 0.05 9.00 -1.63
CA VAL A 194 0.05 10.45 -1.43
C VAL A 194 -1.18 10.86 -0.64
N MET A 195 -0.99 11.49 0.52
CA MET A 195 -2.05 11.97 1.40
C MET A 195 -2.34 13.47 1.19
N SER A 196 -2.54 13.87 -0.07
CA SER A 196 -2.90 15.26 -0.39
C SER A 196 -3.53 15.39 -1.77
N GLU A 197 -4.00 16.60 -2.08
CA GLU A 197 -4.51 16.97 -3.41
C GLU A 197 -3.48 16.77 -4.54
N ARG A 198 -2.20 16.63 -4.20
CA ARG A 198 -1.10 16.35 -5.13
C ARG A 198 -1.03 14.88 -5.58
N GLN A 199 -1.93 14.03 -5.08
CA GLN A 199 -1.98 12.60 -5.46
C GLN A 199 -1.99 12.43 -6.97
N THR A 200 -2.79 13.20 -7.72
CA THR A 200 -2.84 13.13 -9.18
C THR A 200 -1.50 13.46 -9.83
N LEU A 201 -0.81 14.48 -9.34
CA LEU A 201 0.50 14.88 -9.88
C LEU A 201 1.51 13.74 -9.75
N ILE A 202 1.68 13.21 -8.56
CA ILE A 202 2.66 12.15 -8.29
C ILE A 202 2.25 10.84 -8.94
N ALA A 203 0.94 10.51 -8.98
CA ALA A 203 0.45 9.33 -9.70
C ALA A 203 0.78 9.41 -11.20
N THR A 204 0.58 10.57 -11.82
CA THR A 204 0.91 10.79 -13.23
C THR A 204 2.41 10.61 -13.50
N LEU A 205 3.27 11.16 -12.63
CA LEU A 205 4.71 10.95 -12.72
C LEU A 205 5.09 9.48 -12.56
N ALA A 206 4.53 8.79 -11.57
CA ALA A 206 4.79 7.37 -11.35
C ALA A 206 4.37 6.53 -12.57
N ILE A 207 3.19 6.78 -13.13
CA ILE A 207 2.70 6.10 -14.33
C ILE A 207 3.68 6.32 -15.50
N ALA A 208 4.14 7.56 -15.72
CA ALA A 208 5.07 7.92 -16.80
C ALA A 208 6.46 7.29 -16.64
N MET A 209 6.92 7.12 -15.39
CA MET A 209 8.27 6.68 -15.03
C MET A 209 8.38 5.18 -14.72
N GLY A 210 7.30 4.41 -14.91
CA GLY A 210 7.30 2.97 -14.67
C GLY A 210 6.99 2.54 -13.22
N GLY A 211 6.68 3.48 -12.33
CA GLY A 211 6.20 3.21 -10.98
C GLY A 211 4.72 2.79 -10.97
N ASN A 212 4.21 2.41 -9.82
CA ASN A 212 2.84 1.97 -9.60
C ASN A 212 2.10 2.93 -8.67
N VAL A 213 0.79 2.76 -8.52
CA VAL A 213 -0.06 3.70 -7.79
C VAL A 213 -0.86 2.98 -6.72
N ARG A 214 -0.78 3.47 -5.49
CA ARG A 214 -1.70 3.21 -4.40
C ARG A 214 -2.64 4.41 -4.28
N ALA A 215 -3.96 4.16 -4.23
CA ALA A 215 -4.97 5.19 -4.09
C ALA A 215 -6.24 4.63 -3.46
N GLY A 216 -6.90 5.43 -2.66
CA GLY A 216 -8.16 5.09 -2.00
C GLY A 216 -8.49 6.10 -0.92
N THR A 217 -9.56 5.83 -0.19
CA THR A 217 -10.09 6.75 0.84
C THR A 217 -9.14 6.93 2.03
N GLU A 218 -8.32 5.94 2.34
CA GLU A 218 -7.30 6.06 3.38
C GLU A 218 -6.30 7.17 3.07
N ASP A 219 -5.82 7.24 1.83
CA ASP A 219 -4.80 8.20 1.42
C ASP A 219 -5.41 9.57 1.12
N PHE A 220 -6.38 9.63 0.20
CA PHE A 220 -7.04 10.88 -0.19
C PHE A 220 -8.44 10.61 -0.74
N PRO A 221 -9.52 10.99 -0.04
CA PRO A 221 -10.90 10.62 -0.38
C PRO A 221 -11.53 11.46 -1.49
N PHE A 222 -10.76 12.29 -2.18
CA PHE A 222 -11.26 13.18 -3.24
C PHE A 222 -10.72 12.78 -4.61
N LEU A 223 -11.54 12.94 -5.65
CA LEU A 223 -11.12 12.78 -7.04
C LEU A 223 -10.24 13.95 -7.48
N ILE A 224 -10.66 15.14 -7.15
CA ILE A 224 -9.93 16.41 -7.29
C ILE A 224 -10.24 17.27 -6.06
N PRO A 225 -9.49 18.34 -5.79
CA PRO A 225 -9.78 19.22 -4.67
C PRO A 225 -11.26 19.62 -4.60
N GLY A 226 -11.91 19.34 -3.47
CA GLY A 226 -13.32 19.67 -3.22
C GLY A 226 -14.36 18.73 -3.87
N VAL A 227 -13.94 17.73 -4.66
CA VAL A 227 -14.85 16.73 -5.25
C VAL A 227 -14.59 15.38 -4.62
N LYS A 228 -15.42 15.03 -3.64
CA LYS A 228 -15.33 13.75 -2.93
C LYS A 228 -15.66 12.57 -3.85
N ALA A 229 -14.89 11.49 -3.73
CA ALA A 229 -15.22 10.23 -4.37
C ALA A 229 -16.44 9.56 -3.70
N ARG A 230 -17.25 8.88 -4.47
CA ARG A 230 -18.42 8.13 -3.95
C ARG A 230 -18.01 6.86 -3.21
N ASN A 231 -16.96 6.19 -3.70
CA ASN A 231 -16.38 4.96 -3.16
C ASN A 231 -14.93 4.80 -3.65
N ASN A 232 -14.24 3.78 -3.17
CA ASN A 232 -12.87 3.46 -3.58
C ASN A 232 -12.77 3.07 -5.07
N ALA A 233 -13.75 2.36 -5.60
CA ALA A 233 -13.77 1.96 -7.01
C ALA A 233 -13.74 3.17 -7.96
N GLU A 234 -14.38 4.30 -7.61
CA GLU A 234 -14.33 5.53 -8.42
C GLU A 234 -12.92 6.15 -8.44
N ILE A 235 -12.17 6.07 -7.33
CA ILE A 235 -10.77 6.50 -7.26
C ILE A 235 -9.90 5.60 -8.14
N VAL A 236 -10.08 4.27 -8.05
CA VAL A 236 -9.38 3.29 -8.90
C VAL A 236 -9.65 3.56 -10.37
N GLN A 237 -10.93 3.73 -10.77
CA GLN A 237 -11.31 4.05 -12.16
C GLN A 237 -10.64 5.32 -12.67
N ARG A 238 -10.44 6.32 -11.81
CA ARG A 238 -9.70 7.52 -12.19
C ARG A 238 -8.24 7.20 -12.54
N ILE A 239 -7.55 6.38 -11.74
CA ILE A 239 -6.17 5.96 -12.03
C ILE A 239 -6.11 5.15 -13.32
N VAL A 240 -7.07 4.25 -13.55
CA VAL A 240 -7.19 3.47 -14.80
C VAL A 240 -7.32 4.41 -16.02
N ARG A 241 -8.17 5.45 -15.94
CA ARG A 241 -8.30 6.45 -17.03
C ARG A 241 -6.98 7.19 -17.29
N LEU A 242 -6.29 7.63 -16.23
CA LEU A 242 -4.99 8.30 -16.37
C LEU A 242 -3.97 7.38 -17.06
N ALA A 243 -3.87 6.13 -16.65
CA ALA A 243 -2.97 5.15 -17.24
C ALA A 243 -3.28 4.96 -18.74
N LYS A 244 -4.55 4.82 -19.08
CA LYS A 244 -5.02 4.65 -20.47
C LYS A 244 -4.68 5.84 -21.35
N GLU A 245 -4.92 7.07 -20.88
CA GLU A 245 -4.56 8.30 -21.62
C GLU A 245 -3.05 8.41 -21.84
N MET A 246 -2.24 7.83 -20.94
CA MET A 246 -0.78 7.77 -21.07
C MET A 246 -0.28 6.54 -21.85
N GLY A 247 -1.18 5.73 -22.40
CA GLY A 247 -0.83 4.53 -23.17
C GLY A 247 -0.26 3.38 -22.34
N ARG A 248 -0.48 3.38 -21.02
CA ARG A 248 -0.03 2.30 -20.13
C ARG A 248 -1.17 1.36 -19.75
N GLU A 249 -1.02 0.08 -20.06
CA GLU A 249 -1.98 -0.96 -19.67
C GLU A 249 -1.97 -1.19 -18.16
N VAL A 250 -3.13 -1.55 -17.59
CA VAL A 250 -3.28 -1.94 -16.20
C VAL A 250 -3.15 -3.46 -16.08
N ALA A 251 -2.43 -3.93 -15.08
CA ALA A 251 -2.25 -5.34 -14.82
C ALA A 251 -3.51 -5.95 -14.16
N THR A 252 -3.86 -7.15 -14.56
CA THR A 252 -4.83 -7.97 -13.83
C THR A 252 -4.22 -8.50 -12.53
N ALA A 253 -5.05 -8.97 -11.60
CA ALA A 253 -4.56 -9.58 -10.36
C ALA A 253 -3.62 -10.79 -10.64
N GLU A 254 -3.91 -11.59 -11.67
CA GLU A 254 -3.08 -12.73 -12.06
C GLU A 254 -1.72 -12.27 -12.62
N GLU A 255 -1.70 -11.23 -13.45
CA GLU A 255 -0.45 -10.62 -13.93
C GLU A 255 0.35 -10.01 -12.78
N ALA A 256 -0.32 -9.34 -11.84
CA ALA A 256 0.31 -8.79 -10.66
C ALA A 256 0.95 -9.88 -9.78
N ARG A 257 0.30 -11.03 -9.58
CA ARG A 257 0.89 -12.17 -8.86
C ARG A 257 2.19 -12.64 -9.51
N ARG A 258 2.23 -12.73 -10.84
CA ARG A 258 3.46 -13.09 -11.58
C ARG A 258 4.53 -12.00 -11.45
N MET A 259 4.16 -10.72 -11.64
CA MET A 259 5.09 -9.58 -11.56
C MET A 259 5.71 -9.46 -10.17
N LEU A 260 4.96 -9.75 -9.12
CA LEU A 260 5.39 -9.59 -7.73
C LEU A 260 5.92 -10.90 -7.11
N ASN A 261 5.87 -12.02 -7.82
CA ASN A 261 6.17 -13.35 -7.27
C ASN A 261 5.36 -13.61 -5.99
N VAL A 262 4.06 -13.39 -6.06
CA VAL A 262 3.06 -13.67 -5.01
C VAL A 262 2.26 -14.90 -5.45
N LYS A 263 2.04 -15.85 -4.55
CA LYS A 263 1.34 -17.10 -4.82
C LYS A 263 -0.16 -16.91 -4.95
#